data_e0f95810967fa723480aadef3ba00e4c
#
_entry.id   e0f95810967fa723480aadef3ba00e4c
#
_cell.length_a   1.000
_cell.length_b   1.000
_cell.length_c   1.000
_cell.angle_alpha   90.00
_cell.angle_beta   90.00
_cell.angle_gamma   90.00
#
_symmetry.space_group_name_H-M   'P 1'
#
loop_
_entity.id
_entity.type
_entity.pdbx_description
1 polymer ?
#
loop_
_entity_poly.entity_id
_entity_poly.type
_entity_poly.pdbx_seq_one_letter_code
_entity_poly.pdbx_strand_id
1 'polypeptide(L)'
;CIRDSTFTGREWGDGKEDPALFNPSELDAEQWVRTLKEAGFKMVLLTAKHHDGFCLWPTATTKHSVASSPWKNGQGDVVKELRAACDKYDMKFGVYLSPWDRNAECYGDSPRYNDFFIRQLTELLTNYGEVHEVWFDGANGEGPNGKKQVYDWDAFYQTIQRLQPKAVMAIMGDDVRWVGNEKGVGRETEWNATVLTPGIYARSQENNKRLGVFSKAEDLGSRKILEKATELFWYPSEVDVSIRPGWFYHAEEDGKVKSLKHLSDIYFQSVGYNSVLLLN
;
A
#
# COMPACT_ATOMS: atom_id res chain seq x y z
N CYS A 1 -2.56 -3.72 -7.87
CA CYS A 1 -3.08 -2.65 -7.00
C CYS A 1 -4.20 -1.92 -7.72
N ILE A 2 -5.22 -1.49 -7.02
CA ILE A 2 -6.26 -0.64 -7.57
C ILE A 2 -6.12 0.71 -6.88
N ARG A 3 -5.64 1.70 -7.63
CA ARG A 3 -5.47 3.07 -7.17
C ARG A 3 -6.39 3.98 -7.99
N ASP A 4 -7.51 4.32 -7.42
CA ASP A 4 -8.47 5.22 -8.09
C ASP A 4 -9.15 6.14 -7.07
N SER A 5 -8.36 6.68 -6.14
CA SER A 5 -8.84 7.60 -5.12
C SER A 5 -8.78 9.07 -5.54
N THR A 6 -8.01 9.41 -6.60
CA THR A 6 -7.96 10.78 -7.07
C THR A 6 -9.02 11.05 -8.15
N PHE A 7 -10.26 11.04 -7.74
CA PHE A 7 -11.43 11.30 -8.61
C PHE A 7 -11.47 12.74 -9.19
N THR A 8 -10.48 13.55 -8.89
CA THR A 8 -10.31 14.91 -9.44
C THR A 8 -9.40 14.98 -10.65
N GLY A 9 -8.90 13.84 -11.14
CA GLY A 9 -8.00 13.76 -12.29
C GLY A 9 -6.58 14.28 -12.03
N ARG A 10 -6.17 14.39 -10.76
CA ARG A 10 -4.80 14.72 -10.36
C ARG A 10 -4.07 13.44 -10.01
N GLU A 11 -2.77 13.39 -10.31
CA GLU A 11 -1.92 12.25 -9.87
C GLU A 11 -1.90 12.14 -8.33
N TRP A 12 -1.85 13.25 -7.61
CA TRP A 12 -2.00 13.29 -6.16
C TRP A 12 -3.02 14.33 -5.75
N GLY A 13 -3.96 13.94 -4.91
CA GLY A 13 -4.89 14.83 -4.27
C GLY A 13 -4.21 15.77 -3.26
N ASP A 14 -4.86 16.88 -2.95
CA ASP A 14 -4.34 17.89 -2.01
C ASP A 14 -5.00 17.84 -0.62
N GLY A 15 -5.95 16.93 -0.43
CA GLY A 15 -6.69 16.75 0.82
C GLY A 15 -7.88 17.70 0.97
N LYS A 16 -8.25 18.42 -0.10
CA LYS A 16 -9.38 19.36 -0.12
C LYS A 16 -10.42 19.02 -1.18
N GLU A 17 -10.32 17.81 -1.73
CA GLU A 17 -11.24 17.30 -2.72
C GLU A 17 -12.66 17.28 -2.15
N ASP A 18 -13.61 17.82 -2.91
CA ASP A 18 -15.02 17.77 -2.52
C ASP A 18 -15.55 16.32 -2.68
N PRO A 19 -15.96 15.65 -1.60
CA PRO A 19 -16.54 14.31 -1.68
C PRO A 19 -17.71 14.21 -2.65
N ALA A 20 -18.43 15.31 -2.91
CA ALA A 20 -19.54 15.32 -3.85
C ALA A 20 -19.13 15.03 -5.31
N LEU A 21 -17.85 15.15 -5.65
CA LEU A 21 -17.32 14.80 -6.95
C LEU A 21 -17.16 13.28 -7.14
N PHE A 22 -17.09 12.50 -6.05
CA PHE A 22 -17.00 11.05 -6.14
C PHE A 22 -18.37 10.46 -6.45
N ASN A 23 -18.64 10.19 -7.71
CA ASN A 23 -19.89 9.60 -8.16
C ASN A 23 -19.68 8.69 -9.39
N PRO A 24 -18.93 7.59 -9.27
CA PRO A 24 -18.68 6.70 -10.39
C PRO A 24 -19.97 6.00 -10.83
N SER A 25 -20.28 6.08 -12.13
CA SER A 25 -21.48 5.46 -12.73
C SER A 25 -21.28 3.97 -13.07
N GLU A 26 -20.03 3.55 -13.29
CA GLU A 26 -19.68 2.24 -13.84
C GLU A 26 -18.66 1.47 -12.97
N LEU A 27 -18.61 1.77 -11.67
CA LEU A 27 -17.76 1.02 -10.77
C LEU A 27 -18.27 -0.42 -10.66
N ASP A 28 -17.45 -1.38 -11.08
CA ASP A 28 -17.74 -2.81 -11.07
C ASP A 28 -16.55 -3.59 -10.49
N ALA A 29 -16.57 -3.74 -9.17
CA ALA A 29 -15.53 -4.46 -8.45
C ALA A 29 -15.48 -5.95 -8.83
N GLU A 30 -16.59 -6.54 -9.25
CA GLU A 30 -16.65 -7.92 -9.71
C GLU A 30 -15.90 -8.09 -11.03
N GLN A 31 -16.07 -7.16 -11.98
CA GLN A 31 -15.35 -7.16 -13.24
C GLN A 31 -13.83 -7.04 -12.99
N TRP A 32 -13.40 -6.17 -12.06
CA TRP A 32 -12.00 -6.05 -11.72
C TRP A 32 -11.39 -7.36 -11.25
N VAL A 33 -12.01 -7.98 -10.24
CA VAL A 33 -11.48 -9.21 -9.63
C VAL A 33 -11.50 -10.37 -10.62
N ARG A 34 -12.58 -10.52 -11.40
CA ARG A 34 -12.68 -11.55 -12.44
C ARG A 34 -11.54 -11.42 -13.45
N THR A 35 -11.34 -10.22 -13.99
CA THR A 35 -10.27 -9.96 -14.97
C THR A 35 -8.89 -10.29 -14.42
N LEU A 36 -8.60 -9.88 -13.18
CA LEU A 36 -7.34 -10.17 -12.53
C LEU A 36 -7.16 -11.67 -12.24
N LYS A 37 -8.23 -12.36 -11.81
CA LYS A 37 -8.19 -13.82 -11.59
C LYS A 37 -7.92 -14.58 -12.88
N GLU A 38 -8.60 -14.22 -13.97
CA GLU A 38 -8.39 -14.81 -15.30
C GLU A 38 -6.97 -14.56 -15.82
N ALA A 39 -6.39 -13.40 -15.52
CA ALA A 39 -5.00 -13.08 -15.83
C ALA A 39 -3.96 -13.76 -14.92
N GLY A 40 -4.39 -14.53 -13.91
CA GLY A 40 -3.52 -15.31 -13.03
C GLY A 40 -3.00 -14.59 -11.80
N PHE A 41 -3.46 -13.39 -11.50
CA PHE A 41 -3.16 -12.70 -10.24
C PHE A 41 -3.65 -13.49 -9.03
N LYS A 42 -2.97 -13.33 -7.90
CA LYS A 42 -3.24 -14.11 -6.68
C LYS A 42 -3.89 -13.30 -5.58
N MET A 43 -3.73 -11.98 -5.65
CA MET A 43 -4.24 -11.04 -4.65
C MET A 43 -4.62 -9.72 -5.31
N VAL A 44 -5.61 -9.05 -4.74
CA VAL A 44 -5.96 -7.66 -5.04
C VAL A 44 -5.67 -6.82 -3.82
N LEU A 45 -4.96 -5.72 -4.01
CA LEU A 45 -4.68 -4.72 -2.98
C LEU A 45 -5.44 -3.44 -3.34
N LEU A 46 -6.37 -3.03 -2.47
CA LEU A 46 -7.14 -1.80 -2.67
C LEU A 46 -6.45 -0.64 -1.96
N THR A 47 -6.24 0.46 -2.66
CA THR A 47 -5.94 1.74 -2.03
C THR A 47 -7.21 2.27 -1.34
N ALA A 48 -7.42 1.87 -0.09
CA ALA A 48 -8.60 2.25 0.67
C ALA A 48 -8.59 3.75 1.05
N LYS A 49 -7.41 4.29 1.31
CA LYS A 49 -7.15 5.73 1.51
C LYS A 49 -5.75 6.06 1.03
N HIS A 50 -5.62 7.05 0.12
CA HIS A 50 -4.35 7.62 -0.29
C HIS A 50 -3.97 8.86 0.54
N HIS A 51 -2.94 9.60 0.14
CA HIS A 51 -2.42 10.78 0.85
C HIS A 51 -3.41 11.96 0.92
N ASP A 52 -4.42 12.00 0.05
CA ASP A 52 -5.51 12.97 0.08
C ASP A 52 -6.45 12.80 1.27
N GLY A 53 -6.37 11.64 1.95
CA GLY A 53 -7.20 11.33 3.11
C GLY A 53 -8.61 10.86 2.78
N PHE A 54 -8.98 10.77 1.48
CA PHE A 54 -10.31 10.31 1.10
C PHE A 54 -10.47 8.80 1.31
N CYS A 55 -11.48 8.43 2.11
CA CYS A 55 -11.72 7.04 2.47
C CYS A 55 -12.75 6.39 1.53
N LEU A 56 -12.39 5.29 0.88
CA LEU A 56 -13.26 4.53 0.00
C LEU A 56 -14.26 3.62 0.75
N TRP A 57 -14.38 3.78 2.05
CA TRP A 57 -15.37 3.12 2.91
C TRP A 57 -16.06 4.17 3.81
N PRO A 58 -17.28 3.88 4.32
CA PRO A 58 -18.03 4.80 5.17
C PRO A 58 -17.45 4.84 6.58
N THR A 59 -16.25 5.40 6.73
CA THR A 59 -15.56 5.51 8.01
C THR A 59 -16.30 6.41 8.99
N ALA A 60 -16.26 6.07 10.26
CA ALA A 60 -16.75 6.92 11.34
C ALA A 60 -15.77 8.03 11.77
N THR A 61 -14.53 8.02 11.24
CA THR A 61 -13.44 8.89 11.71
C THR A 61 -13.43 10.25 11.03
N THR A 62 -13.92 10.36 9.81
CA THR A 62 -13.95 11.60 9.02
C THR A 62 -15.16 11.64 8.09
N LYS A 63 -15.55 12.87 7.71
CA LYS A 63 -16.52 13.09 6.62
C LYS A 63 -15.89 13.04 5.23
N HIS A 64 -14.56 13.03 5.12
CA HIS A 64 -13.84 12.92 3.85
C HIS A 64 -13.83 11.48 3.37
N SER A 65 -14.99 11.01 2.92
CA SER A 65 -15.22 9.61 2.56
C SER A 65 -16.40 9.45 1.60
N VAL A 66 -16.55 8.26 1.06
CA VAL A 66 -17.68 7.87 0.18
C VAL A 66 -19.05 8.09 0.83
N ALA A 67 -19.16 8.09 2.18
CA ALA A 67 -20.41 8.37 2.87
C ALA A 67 -20.90 9.82 2.69
N SER A 68 -20.00 10.73 2.33
CA SER A 68 -20.34 12.14 2.05
C SER A 68 -20.53 12.39 0.53
N SER A 69 -20.39 11.38 -0.29
CA SER A 69 -20.57 11.47 -1.74
C SER A 69 -22.03 11.19 -2.15
N PRO A 70 -22.47 11.63 -3.34
CA PRO A 70 -23.78 11.25 -3.88
C PRO A 70 -23.83 9.78 -4.37
N TRP A 71 -22.69 9.13 -4.50
CA TRP A 71 -22.61 7.77 -4.99
C TRP A 71 -23.44 6.80 -4.14
N LYS A 72 -24.34 6.07 -4.80
CA LYS A 72 -25.30 5.17 -4.13
C LYS A 72 -26.06 5.86 -2.98
N ASN A 73 -26.37 7.17 -3.12
CA ASN A 73 -27.03 7.99 -2.10
C ASN A 73 -26.28 8.01 -0.75
N GLY A 74 -24.94 8.07 -0.79
CA GLY A 74 -24.10 8.05 0.40
C GLY A 74 -23.96 6.69 1.10
N GLN A 75 -24.45 5.62 0.46
CA GLN A 75 -24.39 4.25 1.00
C GLN A 75 -23.33 3.39 0.29
N GLY A 76 -22.52 3.99 -0.56
CA GLY A 76 -21.46 3.30 -1.28
C GLY A 76 -20.33 2.87 -0.34
N ASP A 77 -19.73 1.70 -0.63
CA ASP A 77 -18.60 1.14 0.10
C ASP A 77 -17.76 0.31 -0.88
N VAL A 78 -16.69 0.93 -1.42
CA VAL A 78 -15.83 0.26 -2.40
C VAL A 78 -15.08 -0.91 -1.78
N VAL A 79 -14.68 -0.78 -0.52
CA VAL A 79 -13.98 -1.84 0.23
C VAL A 79 -14.86 -3.08 0.34
N LYS A 80 -16.13 -2.90 0.71
CA LYS A 80 -17.12 -3.98 0.82
C LYS A 80 -17.41 -4.65 -0.52
N GLU A 81 -17.57 -3.85 -1.57
CA GLU A 81 -17.85 -4.37 -2.92
C GLU A 81 -16.69 -5.19 -3.45
N LEU A 82 -15.45 -4.69 -3.29
CA LEU A 82 -14.27 -5.42 -3.70
C LEU A 82 -14.04 -6.68 -2.86
N ARG A 83 -14.26 -6.61 -1.54
CA ARG A 83 -14.17 -7.78 -0.68
C ARG A 83 -15.15 -8.88 -1.11
N ALA A 84 -16.39 -8.54 -1.37
CA ALA A 84 -17.42 -9.50 -1.84
C ALA A 84 -17.02 -10.14 -3.19
N ALA A 85 -16.44 -9.35 -4.09
CA ALA A 85 -15.92 -9.87 -5.35
C ALA A 85 -14.73 -10.82 -5.12
N CYS A 86 -13.81 -10.48 -4.21
CA CYS A 86 -12.70 -11.36 -3.86
C CYS A 86 -13.18 -12.70 -3.29
N ASP A 87 -14.19 -12.71 -2.43
CA ASP A 87 -14.78 -13.93 -1.89
C ASP A 87 -15.41 -14.79 -3.02
N LYS A 88 -16.14 -14.15 -3.94
CA LYS A 88 -16.79 -14.84 -5.06
C LYS A 88 -15.80 -15.55 -5.99
N TYR A 89 -14.63 -14.96 -6.23
CA TYR A 89 -13.64 -15.48 -7.16
C TYR A 89 -12.44 -16.15 -6.47
N ASP A 90 -12.52 -16.41 -5.17
CA ASP A 90 -11.40 -16.98 -4.40
C ASP A 90 -10.08 -16.22 -4.67
N MET A 91 -10.13 -14.90 -4.50
CA MET A 91 -9.01 -13.99 -4.63
C MET A 91 -8.62 -13.46 -3.26
N LYS A 92 -7.34 -13.46 -2.93
CA LYS A 92 -6.85 -12.83 -1.70
C LYS A 92 -7.10 -11.33 -1.75
N PHE A 93 -7.44 -10.76 -0.60
CA PHE A 93 -7.76 -9.36 -0.44
C PHE A 93 -6.78 -8.69 0.52
N GLY A 94 -6.24 -7.55 0.13
CA GLY A 94 -5.41 -6.69 0.94
C GLY A 94 -5.86 -5.23 0.87
N VAL A 95 -5.37 -4.41 1.79
CA VAL A 95 -5.67 -2.99 1.86
C VAL A 95 -4.39 -2.15 1.95
N TYR A 96 -4.33 -1.10 1.15
CA TYR A 96 -3.39 -0.01 1.31
C TYR A 96 -4.06 1.08 2.14
N LEU A 97 -3.44 1.52 3.20
CA LEU A 97 -3.87 2.64 4.02
C LEU A 97 -2.70 3.62 4.20
N SER A 98 -2.79 4.79 3.56
CA SER A 98 -1.74 5.81 3.69
C SER A 98 -1.63 6.33 5.10
N PRO A 99 -0.44 6.26 5.73
CA PRO A 99 -0.20 6.94 7.00
C PRO A 99 -0.13 8.46 6.82
N TRP A 100 0.33 8.95 5.66
CA TRP A 100 0.26 10.38 5.36
C TRP A 100 -1.17 10.77 5.00
N ASP A 101 -1.67 11.86 5.62
CA ASP A 101 -3.03 12.34 5.45
C ASP A 101 -3.02 13.86 5.32
N ARG A 102 -3.40 14.35 4.15
CA ARG A 102 -3.40 15.78 3.81
C ARG A 102 -4.73 16.47 4.17
N ASN A 103 -5.74 15.69 4.59
CA ASN A 103 -7.05 16.18 5.00
C ASN A 103 -7.20 16.25 6.53
N ALA A 104 -6.71 15.27 7.28
CA ALA A 104 -6.94 15.16 8.69
C ALA A 104 -6.36 16.36 9.47
N GLU A 105 -7.19 17.16 10.10
CA GLU A 105 -6.78 18.33 10.89
C GLU A 105 -5.84 17.98 12.05
N CYS A 106 -5.96 16.75 12.59
CA CYS A 106 -5.10 16.27 13.66
C CYS A 106 -3.74 15.75 13.17
N TYR A 107 -3.48 15.69 11.87
CA TYR A 107 -2.17 15.27 11.36
C TYR A 107 -1.07 16.23 11.85
N GLY A 108 0.02 15.64 12.36
CA GLY A 108 1.11 16.41 13.00
C GLY A 108 0.89 16.70 14.49
N ASP A 109 -0.28 16.38 15.04
CA ASP A 109 -0.52 16.17 16.49
C ASP A 109 -0.40 14.65 16.71
N SER A 110 0.82 14.17 16.94
CA SER A 110 1.15 12.74 16.82
C SER A 110 0.29 11.83 17.69
N PRO A 111 0.00 12.10 18.97
CA PRO A 111 -0.88 11.24 19.76
C PRO A 111 -2.30 11.15 19.19
N ARG A 112 -2.88 12.28 18.79
CA ARG A 112 -4.25 12.32 18.25
C ARG A 112 -4.36 11.68 16.89
N TYR A 113 -3.37 11.91 16.01
CA TYR A 113 -3.39 11.32 14.69
C TYR A 113 -3.12 9.81 14.73
N ASN A 114 -2.20 9.34 15.58
CA ASN A 114 -1.95 7.91 15.73
C ASN A 114 -3.22 7.18 16.21
N ASP A 115 -3.98 7.74 17.14
CA ASP A 115 -5.29 7.20 17.55
C ASP A 115 -6.32 7.24 16.41
N PHE A 116 -6.38 8.33 15.66
CA PHE A 116 -7.25 8.46 14.48
C PHE A 116 -6.92 7.38 13.44
N PHE A 117 -5.63 7.17 13.12
CA PHE A 117 -5.18 6.18 12.17
C PHE A 117 -5.47 4.75 12.63
N ILE A 118 -5.23 4.44 13.91
CA ILE A 118 -5.55 3.14 14.51
C ILE A 118 -7.05 2.84 14.42
N ARG A 119 -7.93 3.84 14.60
CA ARG A 119 -9.37 3.65 14.43
C ARG A 119 -9.73 3.30 12.99
N GLN A 120 -9.18 4.00 12.00
CA GLN A 120 -9.36 3.66 10.58
C GLN A 120 -8.86 2.26 10.25
N LEU A 121 -7.66 1.92 10.72
CA LEU A 121 -7.09 0.59 10.57
C LEU A 121 -7.97 -0.48 11.22
N THR A 122 -8.50 -0.22 12.41
CA THR A 122 -9.42 -1.13 13.11
C THR A 122 -10.69 -1.37 12.31
N GLU A 123 -11.31 -0.32 11.74
CA GLU A 123 -12.49 -0.47 10.88
C GLU A 123 -12.22 -1.40 9.70
N LEU A 124 -11.10 -1.20 8.99
CA LEU A 124 -10.72 -2.03 7.83
C LEU A 124 -10.45 -3.49 8.23
N LEU A 125 -9.84 -3.71 9.38
CA LEU A 125 -9.46 -5.05 9.83
C LEU A 125 -10.58 -5.83 10.54
N THR A 126 -11.70 -5.18 10.89
CA THR A 126 -12.81 -5.84 11.60
C THR A 126 -14.09 -5.96 10.79
N ASN A 127 -14.32 -5.05 9.82
CA ASN A 127 -15.62 -4.96 9.15
C ASN A 127 -15.68 -5.73 7.82
N TYR A 128 -14.54 -6.19 7.28
CA TYR A 128 -14.44 -6.73 5.91
C TYR A 128 -13.90 -8.18 5.85
N GLY A 129 -13.96 -8.91 6.97
CA GLY A 129 -13.52 -10.30 7.04
C GLY A 129 -11.99 -10.43 7.00
N GLU A 130 -11.47 -11.50 6.37
CA GLU A 130 -10.04 -11.79 6.35
C GLU A 130 -9.30 -10.83 5.41
N VAL A 131 -8.27 -10.18 5.96
CA VAL A 131 -7.33 -9.32 5.22
C VAL A 131 -5.99 -10.05 5.16
N HIS A 132 -5.43 -10.22 3.95
CA HIS A 132 -4.20 -10.98 3.74
C HIS A 132 -2.96 -10.09 3.78
N GLU A 133 -3.12 -8.81 3.46
CA GLU A 133 -2.01 -7.86 3.45
C GLU A 133 -2.48 -6.46 3.85
N VAL A 134 -1.70 -5.81 4.70
CA VAL A 134 -1.81 -4.38 4.99
C VAL A 134 -0.56 -3.69 4.46
N TRP A 135 -0.77 -2.78 3.53
CA TRP A 135 0.29 -2.06 2.85
C TRP A 135 0.38 -0.62 3.35
N PHE A 136 1.53 -0.24 3.87
CA PHE A 136 1.79 1.09 4.36
C PHE A 136 2.77 1.84 3.46
N ASP A 137 2.38 3.02 3.00
CA ASP A 137 3.26 3.91 2.26
C ASP A 137 4.32 4.55 3.18
N GLY A 138 5.53 4.70 2.64
CA GLY A 138 6.64 5.34 3.35
C GLY A 138 6.65 6.87 3.26
N ALA A 139 5.74 7.46 2.50
CA ALA A 139 5.67 8.92 2.38
C ALA A 139 5.27 9.57 3.70
N ASN A 140 5.98 10.63 4.08
CA ASN A 140 5.73 11.42 5.28
C ASN A 140 5.89 12.91 4.95
N GLY A 141 4.88 13.47 4.32
CA GLY A 141 4.79 14.90 4.02
C GLY A 141 4.14 15.70 5.14
N GLU A 142 3.86 16.95 4.85
CA GLU A 142 3.15 17.85 5.76
C GLU A 142 1.64 17.64 5.64
N GLY A 143 0.94 17.81 6.76
CA GLY A 143 -0.51 17.87 6.82
C GLY A 143 -1.07 19.26 6.56
N PRO A 144 -2.38 19.46 6.70
CA PRO A 144 -3.03 20.75 6.45
C PRO A 144 -2.55 21.88 7.37
N ASN A 145 -1.93 21.55 8.49
CA ASN A 145 -1.34 22.50 9.46
C ASN A 145 0.16 22.75 9.22
N GLY A 146 0.75 22.23 8.13
CA GLY A 146 2.17 22.37 7.80
C GLY A 146 3.12 21.56 8.69
N LYS A 147 2.62 20.60 9.46
CA LYS A 147 3.43 19.76 10.34
C LYS A 147 3.55 18.35 9.77
N LYS A 148 4.68 17.72 10.05
CA LYS A 148 4.91 16.29 9.82
C LYS A 148 4.45 15.47 11.01
N GLN A 149 4.02 14.25 10.74
CA GLN A 149 3.58 13.28 11.74
C GLN A 149 4.76 12.43 12.24
N VAL A 150 4.72 12.07 13.52
CA VAL A 150 5.52 10.98 14.07
C VAL A 150 4.61 9.78 14.25
N TYR A 151 4.79 8.75 13.43
CA TYR A 151 3.96 7.55 13.45
C TYR A 151 4.35 6.62 14.58
N ASP A 152 3.35 6.06 15.25
CA ASP A 152 3.51 4.99 16.24
C ASP A 152 3.41 3.62 15.53
N TRP A 153 4.51 3.23 14.86
CA TRP A 153 4.57 1.99 14.11
C TRP A 153 4.33 0.76 15.00
N ASP A 154 4.79 0.78 16.27
CA ASP A 154 4.59 -0.32 17.20
C ASP A 154 3.09 -0.54 17.45
N ALA A 155 2.34 0.52 17.69
CA ALA A 155 0.89 0.43 17.89
C ALA A 155 0.15 0.00 16.63
N PHE A 156 0.61 0.42 15.43
CA PHE A 156 0.04 -0.01 14.15
C PHE A 156 0.24 -1.50 13.95
N TYR A 157 1.46 -2.02 14.13
CA TYR A 157 1.78 -3.44 13.98
C TYR A 157 1.01 -4.29 15.00
N GLN A 158 0.99 -3.91 16.27
CA GLN A 158 0.23 -4.61 17.31
C GLN A 158 -1.27 -4.66 16.98
N THR A 159 -1.83 -3.61 16.38
CA THR A 159 -3.23 -3.58 15.97
C THR A 159 -3.50 -4.62 14.89
N ILE A 160 -2.63 -4.73 13.87
CA ILE A 160 -2.76 -5.74 12.81
C ILE A 160 -2.60 -7.15 13.39
N GLN A 161 -1.53 -7.39 14.14
CA GLN A 161 -1.24 -8.72 14.73
C GLN A 161 -2.38 -9.21 15.63
N ARG A 162 -3.04 -8.31 16.35
CA ARG A 162 -4.18 -8.65 17.21
C ARG A 162 -5.45 -8.93 16.41
N LEU A 163 -5.75 -8.15 15.36
CA LEU A 163 -7.02 -8.24 14.63
C LEU A 163 -6.97 -9.19 13.45
N GLN A 164 -5.81 -9.28 12.79
CA GLN A 164 -5.57 -10.11 11.60
C GLN A 164 -4.20 -10.81 11.71
N PRO A 165 -4.04 -11.80 12.60
CA PRO A 165 -2.72 -12.39 12.93
C PRO A 165 -2.06 -13.14 11.75
N LYS A 166 -2.77 -13.34 10.65
CA LYS A 166 -2.25 -13.95 9.42
C LYS A 166 -1.95 -12.96 8.32
N ALA A 167 -2.33 -11.69 8.50
CA ALA A 167 -2.04 -10.66 7.52
C ALA A 167 -0.56 -10.32 7.52
N VAL A 168 0.03 -10.15 6.34
CA VAL A 168 1.38 -9.63 6.19
C VAL A 168 1.37 -8.10 6.17
N MET A 169 2.41 -7.50 6.72
CA MET A 169 2.62 -6.05 6.75
C MET A 169 3.72 -5.68 5.75
N ALA A 170 3.32 -4.98 4.69
CA ALA A 170 4.20 -4.68 3.57
C ALA A 170 4.72 -3.24 3.59
N ILE A 171 5.91 -3.07 3.04
CA ILE A 171 6.67 -1.85 2.77
C ILE A 171 7.19 -1.19 4.05
N MET A 172 6.35 -0.51 4.82
CA MET A 172 6.74 0.03 6.14
C MET A 172 6.42 -0.96 7.27
N GLY A 173 6.21 -2.22 6.93
CA GLY A 173 5.99 -3.34 7.86
C GLY A 173 7.24 -4.21 8.04
N ASP A 174 7.11 -5.25 8.84
CA ASP A 174 8.21 -6.15 9.19
C ASP A 174 8.13 -7.51 8.47
N ASP A 175 7.15 -7.73 7.59
CA ASP A 175 6.98 -8.99 6.87
C ASP A 175 7.50 -8.93 5.43
N VAL A 176 7.27 -7.81 4.73
CA VAL A 176 7.64 -7.63 3.32
C VAL A 176 8.29 -6.26 3.14
N ARG A 177 9.52 -6.25 2.61
CA ARG A 177 10.28 -5.01 2.37
C ARG A 177 10.06 -4.46 0.98
N TRP A 178 10.08 -3.14 0.86
CA TRP A 178 10.18 -2.49 -0.41
C TRP A 178 11.52 -2.79 -1.10
N VAL A 179 11.48 -3.09 -2.40
CA VAL A 179 12.70 -3.35 -3.18
C VAL A 179 13.64 -2.13 -3.29
N GLY A 180 13.11 -0.92 -3.06
CA GLY A 180 13.89 0.32 -3.03
C GLY A 180 13.77 1.20 -4.28
N ASN A 181 12.96 0.79 -5.26
CA ASN A 181 12.65 1.55 -6.47
C ASN A 181 11.26 1.22 -7.00
N GLU A 182 10.73 2.08 -7.89
CA GLU A 182 9.43 1.92 -8.57
C GLU A 182 9.60 1.61 -10.07
N LYS A 183 10.75 0.99 -10.43
CA LYS A 183 11.10 0.72 -11.84
C LYS A 183 10.67 -0.66 -12.32
N GLY A 184 10.16 -1.50 -11.43
CA GLY A 184 9.82 -2.87 -11.76
C GLY A 184 11.00 -3.83 -11.74
N VAL A 185 12.09 -3.50 -11.03
CA VAL A 185 13.36 -4.26 -11.06
C VAL A 185 13.82 -4.59 -9.65
N GLY A 186 13.98 -5.89 -9.37
CA GLY A 186 14.70 -6.40 -8.20
C GLY A 186 16.21 -6.43 -8.43
N ARG A 187 16.97 -6.74 -7.39
CA ARG A 187 18.40 -7.02 -7.49
C ARG A 187 18.59 -8.47 -7.92
N GLU A 188 19.66 -8.78 -8.64
CA GLU A 188 20.03 -10.16 -8.96
C GLU A 188 20.27 -11.01 -7.69
N THR A 189 20.56 -10.36 -6.57
CA THR A 189 20.77 -10.96 -5.25
C THR A 189 19.61 -10.68 -4.28
N GLU A 190 18.36 -10.66 -4.75
CA GLU A 190 17.17 -10.51 -3.93
C GLU A 190 16.83 -11.83 -3.22
N TRP A 191 17.48 -12.05 -2.08
CA TRP A 191 17.18 -13.20 -1.24
C TRP A 191 16.07 -12.87 -0.23
N ASN A 192 15.20 -13.85 0.07
CA ASN A 192 14.23 -13.70 1.14
C ASN A 192 14.88 -13.65 2.52
N ALA A 193 16.01 -14.36 2.69
CA ALA A 193 16.87 -14.18 3.83
C ALA A 193 17.87 -13.04 3.56
N THR A 194 17.81 -11.97 4.31
CA THR A 194 18.60 -10.75 4.07
C THR A 194 19.28 -10.24 5.34
N VAL A 195 20.29 -9.41 5.16
CA VAL A 195 20.97 -8.69 6.26
C VAL A 195 20.16 -7.49 6.77
N LEU A 196 19.17 -7.04 5.99
CA LEU A 196 18.32 -5.91 6.37
C LEU A 196 17.36 -6.34 7.47
N THR A 197 17.47 -5.71 8.63
CA THR A 197 16.61 -5.98 9.78
C THR A 197 15.20 -5.44 9.51
N PRO A 198 14.14 -6.26 9.67
CA PRO A 198 12.77 -5.86 9.39
C PRO A 198 12.23 -4.76 10.30
N GLY A 199 11.21 -4.04 9.80
CA GLY A 199 10.41 -3.07 10.54
C GLY A 199 11.07 -1.72 10.76
N ILE A 200 10.32 -0.84 11.42
CA ILE A 200 10.72 0.55 11.70
C ILE A 200 11.07 0.75 13.19
N TYR A 201 11.34 -0.31 13.88
CA TYR A 201 11.78 -0.29 15.28
C TYR A 201 13.15 0.37 15.43
N ALA A 202 13.38 1.05 16.55
CA ALA A 202 14.67 1.70 16.83
C ALA A 202 15.85 0.73 16.71
N ARG A 203 15.71 -0.50 17.22
CA ARG A 203 16.74 -1.56 17.11
C ARG A 203 17.05 -1.93 15.66
N SER A 204 16.01 -1.98 14.80
CA SER A 204 16.18 -2.29 13.38
C SER A 204 16.95 -1.20 12.67
N GLN A 205 16.61 0.05 12.93
CA GLN A 205 17.30 1.20 12.37
C GLN A 205 18.76 1.28 12.83
N GLU A 206 19.04 1.00 14.10
CA GLU A 206 20.40 0.98 14.63
C GLU A 206 21.24 -0.13 13.98
N ASN A 207 20.70 -1.36 13.87
CA ASN A 207 21.41 -2.47 13.24
C ASN A 207 21.67 -2.18 11.76
N ASN A 208 20.67 -1.73 11.02
CA ASN A 208 20.82 -1.38 9.61
C ASN A 208 21.85 -0.27 9.40
N LYS A 209 21.86 0.76 10.27
CA LYS A 209 22.87 1.83 10.25
C LYS A 209 24.27 1.27 10.53
N ARG A 210 24.43 0.39 11.49
CA ARG A 210 25.71 -0.26 11.83
C ARG A 210 26.28 -1.04 10.64
N LEU A 211 25.42 -1.74 9.90
CA LEU A 211 25.82 -2.51 8.71
C LEU A 211 25.94 -1.64 7.45
N GLY A 212 25.46 -0.39 7.48
CA GLY A 212 25.42 0.48 6.30
C GLY A 212 24.42 0.03 5.24
N VAL A 213 23.35 -0.65 5.66
CA VAL A 213 22.30 -1.15 4.75
C VAL A 213 20.99 -0.39 4.92
N PHE A 214 20.22 -0.29 3.85
CA PHE A 214 18.90 0.32 3.82
C PHE A 214 18.14 -0.19 2.56
N SER A 215 16.84 0.00 2.48
CA SER A 215 16.00 -0.57 1.42
C SER A 215 16.47 -0.22 0.00
N LYS A 216 17.00 0.99 -0.22
CA LYS A 216 17.52 1.44 -1.52
C LYS A 216 18.99 1.04 -1.79
N ALA A 217 19.65 0.32 -0.88
CA ALA A 217 21.04 -0.12 -1.10
C ALA A 217 21.12 -1.00 -2.35
N GLU A 218 22.16 -0.85 -3.14
CA GLU A 218 22.37 -1.62 -4.36
C GLU A 218 22.65 -3.10 -4.10
N ASP A 219 23.20 -3.39 -2.93
CA ASP A 219 23.58 -4.74 -2.52
C ASP A 219 23.02 -5.08 -1.13
N LEU A 220 22.27 -6.14 -1.05
CA LEU A 220 21.72 -6.70 0.19
C LEU A 220 22.01 -8.19 0.34
N GLY A 221 22.63 -8.84 -0.67
CA GLY A 221 22.74 -10.29 -0.70
C GLY A 221 24.05 -10.84 -1.25
N SER A 222 25.03 -10.02 -1.63
CA SER A 222 26.36 -10.53 -2.05
C SER A 222 27.12 -11.11 -0.87
N ARG A 223 28.09 -11.97 -1.15
CA ARG A 223 29.00 -12.53 -0.13
C ARG A 223 29.67 -11.44 0.69
N LYS A 224 30.06 -10.33 0.05
CA LYS A 224 30.72 -9.20 0.68
C LYS A 224 29.90 -8.55 1.79
N ILE A 225 28.57 -8.45 1.60
CA ILE A 225 27.68 -7.87 2.63
C ILE A 225 27.32 -8.92 3.67
N LEU A 226 27.15 -10.19 3.26
CA LEU A 226 26.82 -11.30 4.15
C LEU A 226 27.94 -11.57 5.17
N GLU A 227 29.21 -11.43 4.79
CA GLU A 227 30.36 -11.61 5.68
C GLU A 227 30.38 -10.62 6.87
N LYS A 228 29.69 -9.49 6.75
CA LYS A 228 29.56 -8.47 7.79
C LYS A 228 28.39 -8.69 8.74
N ALA A 229 27.48 -9.59 8.38
CA ALA A 229 26.26 -9.85 9.12
C ALA A 229 26.51 -10.89 10.23
N THR A 230 25.90 -10.69 11.39
CA THR A 230 25.87 -11.66 12.48
C THR A 230 24.62 -12.53 12.43
N GLU A 231 23.57 -12.08 11.74
CA GLU A 231 22.30 -12.76 11.59
C GLU A 231 21.63 -12.39 10.27
N LEU A 232 20.70 -13.23 9.83
CA LEU A 232 19.87 -12.99 8.66
C LEU A 232 18.40 -13.02 9.07
N PHE A 233 17.59 -12.22 8.39
CA PHE A 233 16.18 -12.09 8.63
C PHE A 233 15.39 -12.58 7.43
N TRP A 234 14.30 -13.29 7.65
CA TRP A 234 13.33 -13.58 6.61
C TRP A 234 12.52 -12.30 6.30
N TYR A 235 12.84 -11.66 5.21
CA TYR A 235 12.26 -10.37 4.82
C TYR A 235 12.22 -10.25 3.30
N PRO A 236 11.27 -10.98 2.65
CA PRO A 236 11.13 -10.98 1.19
C PRO A 236 10.86 -9.57 0.66
N SER A 237 11.30 -9.31 -0.57
CA SER A 237 11.08 -8.02 -1.23
C SER A 237 9.81 -8.01 -2.05
N GLU A 238 9.20 -6.83 -2.15
CA GLU A 238 8.16 -6.51 -3.11
C GLU A 238 8.65 -5.43 -4.07
N VAL A 239 8.41 -5.68 -5.36
CA VAL A 239 8.60 -4.75 -6.46
C VAL A 239 7.24 -4.17 -6.80
N ASP A 240 7.09 -2.87 -6.64
CA ASP A 240 5.90 -2.13 -7.00
C ASP A 240 6.14 -1.31 -8.28
N VAL A 241 5.24 -1.38 -9.23
CA VAL A 241 5.34 -0.68 -10.51
C VAL A 241 3.97 -0.49 -11.14
N SER A 242 3.76 0.68 -11.76
CA SER A 242 2.55 0.93 -12.55
C SER A 242 2.72 0.48 -14.00
N ILE A 243 1.64 0.00 -14.63
CA ILE A 243 1.60 -0.23 -16.08
C ILE A 243 1.55 1.08 -16.88
N ARG A 244 1.23 2.20 -16.23
CA ARG A 244 1.11 3.56 -16.79
C ARG A 244 2.28 4.43 -16.36
N PRO A 245 2.43 5.67 -16.87
CA PRO A 245 3.46 6.61 -16.44
C PRO A 245 3.32 6.99 -14.96
N GLY A 246 2.11 7.25 -14.49
CA GLY A 246 1.78 7.55 -13.09
C GLY A 246 1.12 6.38 -12.38
N TRP A 247 0.70 6.63 -11.13
CA TRP A 247 0.04 5.62 -10.28
C TRP A 247 -1.48 5.61 -10.44
N PHE A 248 -2.08 6.71 -10.93
CA PHE A 248 -3.50 6.85 -11.11
C PHE A 248 -3.89 6.84 -12.59
N TYR A 249 -5.16 6.64 -12.87
CA TYR A 249 -5.69 6.65 -14.22
C TYR A 249 -5.80 8.09 -14.76
N HIS A 250 -5.28 8.29 -15.97
CA HIS A 250 -5.46 9.49 -16.76
C HIS A 250 -5.77 9.08 -18.20
N ALA A 251 -6.90 9.54 -18.74
CA ALA A 251 -7.37 9.13 -20.07
C ALA A 251 -6.37 9.47 -21.20
N GLU A 252 -5.64 10.58 -21.07
CA GLU A 252 -4.59 11.00 -22.01
C GLU A 252 -3.36 10.08 -22.01
N GLU A 253 -3.30 9.14 -21.09
CA GLU A 253 -2.23 8.15 -20.97
C GLU A 253 -2.60 6.76 -21.50
N ASP A 254 -3.78 6.58 -22.09
CA ASP A 254 -4.20 5.27 -22.62
C ASP A 254 -3.22 4.73 -23.68
N GLY A 255 -2.64 5.62 -24.49
CA GLY A 255 -1.59 5.24 -25.45
C GLY A 255 -0.19 5.02 -24.85
N LYS A 256 0.01 5.23 -23.55
CA LYS A 256 1.31 5.15 -22.87
C LYS A 256 1.45 3.92 -21.95
N VAL A 257 0.50 2.99 -22.00
CA VAL A 257 0.60 1.72 -21.26
C VAL A 257 1.85 0.98 -21.69
N LYS A 258 2.59 0.45 -20.73
CA LYS A 258 3.82 -0.31 -21.00
C LYS A 258 3.57 -1.47 -21.96
N SER A 259 4.46 -1.66 -22.91
CA SER A 259 4.34 -2.73 -23.91
C SER A 259 4.41 -4.12 -23.27
N LEU A 260 3.88 -5.14 -23.95
CA LEU A 260 3.99 -6.54 -23.51
C LEU A 260 5.44 -6.95 -23.23
N LYS A 261 6.38 -6.55 -24.11
CA LYS A 261 7.80 -6.80 -23.88
C LYS A 261 8.28 -6.18 -22.57
N HIS A 262 7.96 -4.93 -22.32
CA HIS A 262 8.37 -4.23 -21.09
C HIS A 262 7.76 -4.89 -19.85
N LEU A 263 6.47 -5.25 -19.88
CA LEU A 263 5.81 -5.95 -18.76
C LEU A 263 6.42 -7.35 -18.52
N SER A 264 6.81 -8.06 -19.60
CA SER A 264 7.52 -9.32 -19.46
C SER A 264 8.91 -9.14 -18.84
N ASP A 265 9.65 -8.11 -19.25
CA ASP A 265 10.94 -7.79 -18.65
C ASP A 265 10.79 -7.48 -17.15
N ILE A 266 9.77 -6.71 -16.77
CA ILE A 266 9.42 -6.44 -15.35
C ILE A 266 9.15 -7.75 -14.60
N TYR A 267 8.37 -8.67 -15.17
CA TYR A 267 8.08 -9.95 -14.54
C TYR A 267 9.35 -10.77 -14.28
N PHE A 268 10.22 -10.87 -15.27
CA PHE A 268 11.47 -11.61 -15.11
C PHE A 268 12.48 -10.93 -14.19
N GLN A 269 12.47 -9.60 -14.13
CA GLN A 269 13.37 -8.82 -13.27
C GLN A 269 12.81 -8.58 -11.86
N SER A 270 11.59 -9.01 -11.58
CA SER A 270 10.98 -8.99 -10.25
C SER A 270 10.77 -10.40 -9.71
N VAL A 271 9.79 -11.12 -10.23
CA VAL A 271 9.49 -12.51 -9.83
C VAL A 271 10.67 -13.43 -10.14
N GLY A 272 11.31 -13.26 -11.32
CA GLY A 272 12.50 -14.01 -11.69
C GLY A 272 13.71 -13.75 -10.79
N TYR A 273 13.76 -12.60 -10.13
CA TYR A 273 14.77 -12.24 -9.11
C TYR A 273 14.26 -12.47 -7.68
N ASN A 274 13.22 -13.31 -7.52
CA ASN A 274 12.73 -13.76 -6.21
C ASN A 274 11.99 -12.67 -5.40
N SER A 275 11.38 -11.69 -6.06
CA SER A 275 10.54 -10.68 -5.43
C SER A 275 9.05 -10.94 -5.68
N VAL A 276 8.18 -10.46 -4.80
CA VAL A 276 6.76 -10.31 -5.11
C VAL A 276 6.61 -9.17 -6.13
N LEU A 277 5.70 -9.30 -7.08
CA LEU A 277 5.37 -8.23 -8.02
C LEU A 277 4.00 -7.64 -7.68
N LEU A 278 3.98 -6.37 -7.29
CA LEU A 278 2.79 -5.54 -7.19
C LEU A 278 2.66 -4.73 -8.48
N LEU A 279 1.71 -5.10 -9.31
CA LEU A 279 1.43 -4.40 -10.57
C LEU A 279 0.18 -3.51 -10.40
N ASN A 280 0.34 -2.23 -10.71
CA ASN A 280 -0.72 -1.23 -10.62
C ASN A 280 -1.25 -0.86 -12.00
#